data_8c3a32dea051f26217f58a0700f25718
#
_entry.id   8c3a32dea051f26217f58a0700f25718
#
_cell.length_a   1.000
_cell.length_b   1.000
_cell.length_c   1.000
_cell.angle_alpha   90.00
_cell.angle_beta   90.00
_cell.angle_gamma   90.00
#
_symmetry.space_group_name_H-M   'P 1'
#
loop_
_entity.id
_entity.type
_entity.pdbx_description
1 polymer ?
#
loop_
_entity_poly.entity_id
_entity_poly.type
_entity_poly.pdbx_seq_one_letter_code
_entity_poly.pdbx_strand_id
1 'polypeptide(L)'
;MLEAIGVGRAELAERGRKVVRRGGKQILLIASGERVFALANRCPHEGYPLSEGTLGPGCVLTCDWHNWKFDLAQGTAIFGRDPVRTYPVDFSGDDILVDLSDPPAERQRARALAGLDKAMADDDRTRMARETARLERAGYDGREAVTHAILATRERLEGGMTHAHAAAPDWLALSERAPSSDLRLTALLEPLGHLAWDTLGAGRFPYPVGARPWDAASFLAAMEAEDEAAALALVHGALESGLGYADLRPALAEAALAHYADFGHSAIYVLKAGQLVERLGPALLAPMLDALVRQLVYARREDRLPEFRAYAPALEAWSDKEAKPIAAEDLAGQSVKGALKRLGRSAGRPVRELYDAVLGAAGWNMLHFELSYDHAAGRKIADNVSWLDFTHALTFGNAARRLCAERPDLWPNALLQLALFVGRNRPYVTVQQEVDAWRVDDPKAFVAEEMARLYDHDAVEPIVACHRLKVLFALEDEIAAAPGAPWTATLSAAVNRYLNTPMKRRHGLRLARQARAFVAQEG
;
A
#
# COMPACT_ATOMS: atom_id res chain seq x y z
N MET A 1 9.67 -22.84 33.42
CA MET A 1 9.84 -23.45 34.76
C MET A 1 8.51 -24.08 35.18
N LEU A 2 8.52 -25.35 35.58
CA LEU A 2 7.34 -26.07 36.07
C LEU A 2 6.87 -25.51 37.41
N GLU A 3 5.62 -25.16 37.52
CA GLU A 3 4.99 -24.58 38.70
C GLU A 3 3.79 -25.43 39.12
N ALA A 4 3.66 -25.70 40.44
CA ALA A 4 2.47 -26.32 41.00
C ALA A 4 1.27 -25.35 40.86
N ILE A 5 0.20 -25.83 40.26
CA ILE A 5 -0.97 -24.99 39.98
C ILE A 5 -2.10 -25.14 40.98
N GLY A 6 -1.89 -25.90 42.06
CA GLY A 6 -2.84 -26.09 43.16
C GLY A 6 -4.04 -26.94 42.78
N VAL A 7 -3.82 -27.95 41.92
CA VAL A 7 -4.82 -28.94 41.48
C VAL A 7 -4.19 -30.31 41.52
N GLY A 8 -4.82 -31.27 42.20
CA GLY A 8 -4.40 -32.67 42.25
C GLY A 8 -4.94 -33.43 41.02
N ARG A 9 -4.21 -34.51 40.67
CA ARG A 9 -4.63 -35.44 39.59
C ARG A 9 -5.96 -36.11 39.93
N ALA A 10 -6.13 -36.53 41.18
CA ALA A 10 -7.36 -37.17 41.65
C ALA A 10 -8.55 -36.20 41.54
N GLU A 11 -8.41 -34.96 42.01
CA GLU A 11 -9.43 -33.91 41.85
C GLU A 11 -9.79 -33.66 40.37
N LEU A 12 -8.78 -33.57 39.51
CA LEU A 12 -9.01 -33.32 38.09
C LEU A 12 -9.67 -34.51 37.40
N ALA A 13 -9.30 -35.73 37.76
CA ALA A 13 -9.91 -36.95 37.21
C ALA A 13 -11.40 -37.04 37.54
N GLU A 14 -11.80 -36.67 38.76
CA GLU A 14 -13.19 -36.64 39.21
C GLU A 14 -14.00 -35.58 38.47
N ARG A 15 -13.42 -34.36 38.25
CA ARG A 15 -14.11 -33.24 37.63
C ARG A 15 -14.07 -33.28 36.09
N GLY A 16 -13.14 -34.03 35.49
CA GLY A 16 -12.86 -34.06 34.07
C GLY A 16 -12.15 -32.81 33.52
N ARG A 17 -12.47 -31.61 34.05
CA ARG A 17 -11.83 -30.35 33.67
C ARG A 17 -11.84 -29.32 34.79
N LYS A 18 -10.86 -28.42 34.78
CA LYS A 18 -10.77 -27.29 35.72
C LYS A 18 -10.03 -26.09 35.09
N VAL A 19 -10.52 -24.87 35.34
CA VAL A 19 -9.85 -23.63 34.93
C VAL A 19 -9.05 -23.09 36.13
N VAL A 20 -7.77 -22.80 35.88
CA VAL A 20 -6.86 -22.19 36.83
C VAL A 20 -6.39 -20.83 36.32
N ARG A 21 -6.22 -19.88 37.23
CA ARG A 21 -5.66 -18.55 36.91
C ARG A 21 -4.29 -18.41 37.57
N ARG A 22 -3.23 -18.20 36.79
CA ARG A 22 -1.85 -17.98 37.23
C ARG A 22 -1.14 -17.02 36.28
N GLY A 23 -0.36 -16.08 36.84
CA GLY A 23 0.46 -15.14 36.08
C GLY A 23 -0.32 -14.39 34.99
N GLY A 24 -1.58 -14.00 35.24
CA GLY A 24 -2.44 -13.35 34.28
C GLY A 24 -3.01 -14.27 33.19
N LYS A 25 -2.67 -15.56 33.19
CA LYS A 25 -3.12 -16.57 32.23
C LYS A 25 -4.33 -17.34 32.81
N GLN A 26 -5.29 -17.66 31.92
CA GLN A 26 -6.35 -18.63 32.24
C GLN A 26 -6.00 -19.96 31.56
N ILE A 27 -5.78 -20.99 32.38
CA ILE A 27 -5.34 -22.30 31.92
C ILE A 27 -6.49 -23.26 32.11
N LEU A 28 -6.89 -23.95 31.08
CA LEU A 28 -7.83 -25.05 31.13
C LEU A 28 -7.06 -26.35 31.25
N LEU A 29 -7.30 -27.07 32.33
CA LEU A 29 -6.84 -28.43 32.56
C LEU A 29 -7.95 -29.39 32.14
N ILE A 30 -7.57 -30.45 31.44
CA ILE A 30 -8.49 -31.51 31.01
C ILE A 30 -7.87 -32.87 31.33
N ALA A 31 -8.61 -33.72 32.04
CA ALA A 31 -8.29 -35.12 32.18
C ALA A 31 -8.93 -35.94 31.07
N SER A 32 -8.16 -36.78 30.41
CA SER A 32 -8.66 -37.73 29.41
C SER A 32 -7.94 -39.09 29.57
N GLY A 33 -8.59 -40.04 30.23
CA GLY A 33 -7.92 -41.23 30.73
C GLY A 33 -6.84 -40.90 31.72
N GLU A 34 -5.65 -41.47 31.55
CA GLU A 34 -4.49 -41.19 32.41
C GLU A 34 -3.74 -39.90 32.04
N ARG A 35 -4.12 -39.25 30.96
CA ARG A 35 -3.45 -38.06 30.41
C ARG A 35 -4.09 -36.78 30.94
N VAL A 36 -3.26 -35.79 31.23
CA VAL A 36 -3.67 -34.43 31.56
C VAL A 36 -3.15 -33.48 30.50
N PHE A 37 -4.02 -32.62 30.04
CA PHE A 37 -3.70 -31.57 29.10
C PHE A 37 -3.90 -30.19 29.72
N ALA A 38 -3.02 -29.26 29.41
CA ALA A 38 -3.13 -27.86 29.81
C ALA A 38 -3.09 -26.96 28.59
N LEU A 39 -4.10 -26.10 28.43
CA LEU A 39 -4.19 -25.19 27.30
C LEU A 39 -4.76 -23.84 27.74
N ALA A 40 -4.58 -22.81 26.91
CA ALA A 40 -5.20 -21.51 27.15
C ALA A 40 -6.73 -21.65 27.11
N ASN A 41 -7.42 -21.13 28.14
CA ASN A 41 -8.88 -21.17 28.21
C ASN A 41 -9.54 -20.07 27.37
N ARG A 42 -9.06 -19.88 26.13
CA ARG A 42 -9.62 -18.91 25.17
C ARG A 42 -9.51 -19.47 23.76
N CYS A 43 -10.63 -19.55 23.10
CA CYS A 43 -10.65 -19.89 21.68
C CYS A 43 -9.89 -18.80 20.89
N PRO A 44 -8.93 -19.16 20.03
CA PRO A 44 -8.16 -18.18 19.26
C PRO A 44 -9.01 -17.47 18.20
N HIS A 45 -10.23 -17.92 17.92
CA HIS A 45 -11.17 -17.25 17.03
C HIS A 45 -11.66 -15.91 17.63
N GLU A 46 -12.51 -15.97 18.66
CA GLU A 46 -13.14 -14.80 19.29
C GLU A 46 -13.09 -14.82 20.82
N GLY A 47 -12.23 -15.64 21.40
CA GLY A 47 -11.97 -15.62 22.84
C GLY A 47 -12.97 -16.36 23.71
N TYR A 48 -13.90 -17.18 23.13
CA TYR A 48 -14.84 -18.00 23.90
C TYR A 48 -14.12 -18.94 24.88
N PRO A 49 -14.61 -19.14 26.11
CA PRO A 49 -13.99 -20.01 27.08
C PRO A 49 -14.01 -21.49 26.61
N LEU A 50 -12.86 -22.06 26.36
CA LEU A 50 -12.75 -23.45 25.91
C LEU A 50 -13.17 -24.47 26.98
N SER A 51 -13.25 -24.04 28.26
CA SER A 51 -13.83 -24.83 29.34
C SER A 51 -15.32 -25.15 29.16
N GLU A 52 -16.02 -24.40 28.32
CA GLU A 52 -17.43 -24.60 28.01
C GLU A 52 -17.63 -25.44 26.72
N GLY A 53 -16.52 -25.76 26.02
CA GLY A 53 -16.55 -26.55 24.82
C GLY A 53 -16.76 -28.04 25.07
N THR A 54 -17.06 -28.78 24.02
CA THR A 54 -17.32 -30.24 24.05
C THR A 54 -16.06 -31.03 23.79
N LEU A 55 -15.75 -31.99 24.67
CA LEU A 55 -14.66 -32.96 24.50
C LEU A 55 -15.18 -34.17 23.72
N GLY A 56 -14.67 -34.37 22.52
CA GLY A 56 -14.98 -35.52 21.67
C GLY A 56 -13.97 -36.65 21.79
N PRO A 57 -14.22 -37.77 21.09
CA PRO A 57 -13.29 -38.90 20.99
C PRO A 57 -11.94 -38.44 20.40
N GLY A 58 -10.86 -39.15 20.74
CA GLY A 58 -9.53 -38.87 20.20
C GLY A 58 -8.86 -37.60 20.78
N CYS A 59 -9.28 -37.14 21.96
CA CYS A 59 -8.74 -35.92 22.60
C CYS A 59 -8.95 -34.66 21.75
N VAL A 60 -10.11 -34.51 21.11
CA VAL A 60 -10.52 -33.36 20.32
C VAL A 60 -11.42 -32.45 21.16
N LEU A 61 -10.99 -31.20 21.39
CA LEU A 61 -11.80 -30.18 22.03
C LEU A 61 -12.50 -29.32 20.98
N THR A 62 -13.81 -29.27 21.04
CA THR A 62 -14.63 -28.42 20.17
C THR A 62 -15.04 -27.14 20.91
N CYS A 63 -14.79 -25.98 20.32
CA CYS A 63 -15.38 -24.73 20.76
C CYS A 63 -16.83 -24.66 20.25
N ASP A 64 -17.80 -24.72 21.15
CA ASP A 64 -19.21 -24.87 20.78
C ASP A 64 -19.80 -23.59 20.16
N TRP A 65 -19.08 -22.44 20.22
CA TRP A 65 -19.58 -21.22 19.60
C TRP A 65 -19.51 -21.26 18.06
N HIS A 66 -18.33 -21.61 17.49
CA HIS A 66 -18.14 -21.63 16.03
C HIS A 66 -17.58 -22.97 15.51
N ASN A 67 -17.73 -24.03 16.32
CA ASN A 67 -17.32 -25.40 15.96
C ASN A 67 -15.82 -25.59 15.65
N TRP A 68 -14.94 -24.67 16.10
CA TRP A 68 -13.50 -24.88 15.95
C TRP A 68 -13.04 -26.04 16.81
N LYS A 69 -12.20 -26.90 16.22
CA LYS A 69 -11.74 -28.15 16.84
C LYS A 69 -10.24 -28.14 17.00
N PHE A 70 -9.79 -28.56 18.18
CA PHE A 70 -8.39 -28.57 18.56
C PHE A 70 -7.96 -29.94 19.04
N ASP A 71 -6.77 -30.37 18.58
CA ASP A 71 -6.06 -31.48 19.21
C ASP A 71 -5.52 -31.02 20.58
N LEU A 72 -5.84 -31.76 21.65
CA LEU A 72 -5.44 -31.36 23.00
C LEU A 72 -3.93 -31.50 23.25
N ALA A 73 -3.24 -32.41 22.55
CA ALA A 73 -1.83 -32.67 22.79
C ALA A 73 -0.93 -31.57 22.21
N GLN A 74 -1.27 -31.11 21.01
CA GLN A 74 -0.46 -30.13 20.29
C GLN A 74 -1.10 -28.75 20.22
N GLY A 75 -2.40 -28.64 20.50
CA GLY A 75 -3.17 -27.42 20.32
C GLY A 75 -3.41 -27.05 18.87
N THR A 76 -3.09 -27.93 17.91
CA THR A 76 -3.31 -27.67 16.49
C THR A 76 -4.81 -27.61 16.18
N ALA A 77 -5.20 -26.69 15.28
CA ALA A 77 -6.56 -26.64 14.80
C ALA A 77 -6.80 -27.80 13.79
N ILE A 78 -7.73 -28.69 14.11
CA ILE A 78 -8.22 -29.74 13.22
C ILE A 78 -9.27 -29.13 12.27
N PHE A 79 -10.07 -28.23 12.81
CA PHE A 79 -11.00 -27.36 12.10
C PHE A 79 -10.92 -25.95 12.68
N GLY A 80 -10.75 -24.95 11.81
CA GLY A 80 -10.44 -23.58 12.19
C GLY A 80 -9.06 -23.18 11.68
N ARG A 81 -8.66 -21.92 11.92
CA ARG A 81 -7.45 -21.34 11.29
C ARG A 81 -6.25 -21.22 12.23
N ASP A 82 -6.49 -20.97 13.52
CA ASP A 82 -5.44 -20.70 14.50
C ASP A 82 -5.34 -21.82 15.55
N PRO A 83 -4.11 -22.22 15.94
CA PRO A 83 -3.91 -23.19 17.01
C PRO A 83 -4.14 -22.53 18.38
N VAL A 84 -4.65 -23.31 19.34
CA VAL A 84 -4.69 -22.91 20.75
C VAL A 84 -3.33 -23.15 21.41
N ARG A 85 -2.95 -22.27 22.34
CA ARG A 85 -1.72 -22.46 23.11
C ARG A 85 -1.88 -23.63 24.08
N THR A 86 -0.94 -24.59 24.07
CA THR A 86 -0.78 -25.64 25.05
C THR A 86 0.38 -25.34 26.00
N TYR A 87 0.37 -25.93 27.18
CA TYR A 87 1.40 -25.81 28.18
C TYR A 87 1.92 -27.22 28.55
N PRO A 88 3.23 -27.41 28.63
CA PRO A 88 3.80 -28.67 29.13
C PRO A 88 3.30 -28.99 30.53
N VAL A 89 2.95 -30.24 30.75
CA VAL A 89 2.46 -30.78 32.04
C VAL A 89 3.43 -31.84 32.55
N ASP A 90 3.72 -31.80 33.84
CA ASP A 90 4.46 -32.83 34.58
C ASP A 90 3.77 -33.07 35.95
N PHE A 91 4.23 -34.02 36.70
CA PHE A 91 3.62 -34.42 37.97
C PHE A 91 4.65 -34.54 39.10
N SER A 92 4.21 -34.18 40.30
CA SER A 92 4.94 -34.46 41.54
C SER A 92 3.97 -35.11 42.55
N GLY A 93 3.97 -36.42 42.63
CA GLY A 93 2.93 -37.16 43.34
C GLY A 93 1.55 -36.92 42.75
N ASP A 94 0.61 -36.39 43.55
CA ASP A 94 -0.71 -36.00 43.06
C ASP A 94 -0.75 -34.59 42.44
N ASP A 95 0.26 -33.75 42.66
CA ASP A 95 0.30 -32.39 42.19
C ASP A 95 0.55 -32.32 40.66
N ILE A 96 -0.27 -31.52 39.98
CA ILE A 96 -0.08 -31.19 38.56
C ILE A 96 0.84 -29.97 38.46
N LEU A 97 1.95 -30.14 37.73
CA LEU A 97 2.90 -29.09 37.44
C LEU A 97 2.72 -28.62 35.99
N VAL A 98 2.71 -27.30 35.77
CA VAL A 98 2.54 -26.73 34.41
C VAL A 98 3.66 -25.72 34.13
N ASP A 99 4.28 -25.83 32.97
CA ASP A 99 5.24 -24.81 32.53
C ASP A 99 4.51 -23.64 31.88
N LEU A 100 4.44 -22.52 32.59
CA LEU A 100 3.80 -21.29 32.17
C LEU A 100 4.74 -20.32 31.44
N SER A 101 6.02 -20.68 31.30
CA SER A 101 6.99 -19.84 30.62
C SER A 101 6.58 -19.60 29.15
N ASP A 102 6.88 -18.41 28.65
CA ASP A 102 6.68 -18.12 27.24
C ASP A 102 7.79 -18.80 26.42
N PRO A 103 7.49 -19.31 25.22
CA PRO A 103 8.51 -19.82 24.31
C PRO A 103 9.59 -18.75 24.03
N PRO A 104 10.81 -19.15 23.64
CA PRO A 104 11.84 -18.19 23.21
C PRO A 104 11.29 -17.20 22.18
N ALA A 105 11.73 -15.94 22.27
CA ALA A 105 11.24 -14.85 21.40
C ALA A 105 11.34 -15.18 19.91
N GLU A 106 12.45 -15.79 19.48
CA GLU A 106 12.64 -16.22 18.09
C GLU A 106 11.60 -17.26 17.62
N ARG A 107 11.22 -18.19 18.51
CA ARG A 107 10.18 -19.17 18.19
C ARG A 107 8.80 -18.53 18.10
N GLN A 108 8.53 -17.53 18.96
CA GLN A 108 7.30 -16.74 18.89
C GLN A 108 7.25 -15.94 17.59
N ARG A 109 8.37 -15.28 17.21
CA ARG A 109 8.52 -14.56 15.94
C ARG A 109 8.25 -15.48 14.75
N ALA A 110 8.96 -16.59 14.63
CA ALA A 110 8.79 -17.54 13.53
C ALA A 110 7.33 -18.02 13.39
N ARG A 111 6.66 -18.29 14.54
CA ARG A 111 5.25 -18.67 14.56
C ARG A 111 4.33 -17.53 14.08
N ALA A 112 4.58 -16.30 14.52
CA ALA A 112 3.80 -15.14 14.11
C ALA A 112 3.92 -14.88 12.60
N LEU A 113 5.13 -14.94 12.03
CA LEU A 113 5.35 -14.76 10.60
C LEU A 113 4.71 -15.87 9.77
N ALA A 114 4.83 -17.14 10.18
CA ALA A 114 4.14 -18.25 9.52
C ALA A 114 2.60 -18.15 9.63
N GLY A 115 2.09 -17.56 10.71
CA GLY A 115 0.67 -17.22 10.87
C GLY A 115 0.24 -16.10 9.94
N LEU A 116 1.09 -15.09 9.77
CA LEU A 116 0.88 -13.97 8.86
C LEU A 116 0.80 -14.43 7.40
N ASP A 117 1.68 -15.35 6.95
CA ASP A 117 1.60 -15.92 5.60
C ASP A 117 0.22 -16.53 5.30
N LYS A 118 -0.32 -17.29 6.26
CA LYS A 118 -1.65 -17.88 6.13
C LYS A 118 -2.75 -16.83 6.15
N ALA A 119 -2.63 -15.82 7.02
CA ALA A 119 -3.59 -14.73 7.11
C ALA A 119 -3.67 -13.92 5.80
N MET A 120 -2.52 -13.66 5.19
CA MET A 120 -2.43 -12.98 3.89
C MET A 120 -3.00 -13.82 2.76
N ALA A 121 -2.70 -15.13 2.73
CA ALA A 121 -3.25 -16.03 1.71
C ALA A 121 -4.79 -16.12 1.75
N ASP A 122 -5.39 -15.93 2.94
CA ASP A 122 -6.84 -15.95 3.16
C ASP A 122 -7.48 -14.55 3.14
N ASP A 123 -6.71 -13.47 2.99
CA ASP A 123 -7.13 -12.06 3.18
C ASP A 123 -7.85 -11.84 4.52
N ASP A 124 -7.34 -12.50 5.58
CA ASP A 124 -7.91 -12.42 6.94
C ASP A 124 -7.25 -11.30 7.75
N ARG A 125 -7.79 -10.08 7.62
CA ARG A 125 -7.25 -8.89 8.30
C ARG A 125 -7.24 -8.99 9.81
N THR A 126 -8.24 -9.64 10.41
CA THR A 126 -8.29 -9.87 11.86
C THR A 126 -7.12 -10.73 12.33
N ARG A 127 -6.75 -11.73 11.54
CA ARG A 127 -5.61 -12.58 11.83
C ARG A 127 -4.29 -11.86 11.57
N MET A 128 -4.17 -11.08 10.49
CA MET A 128 -2.99 -10.22 10.27
C MET A 128 -2.72 -9.32 11.47
N ALA A 129 -3.75 -8.68 12.03
CA ALA A 129 -3.65 -7.86 13.23
C ALA A 129 -3.13 -8.66 14.43
N ARG A 130 -3.67 -9.86 14.67
CA ARG A 130 -3.23 -10.71 15.79
C ARG A 130 -1.78 -11.18 15.64
N GLU A 131 -1.36 -11.56 14.43
CA GLU A 131 0.01 -12.00 14.20
C GLU A 131 1.01 -10.84 14.34
N THR A 132 0.68 -9.65 13.85
CA THR A 132 1.50 -8.46 14.06
C THR A 132 1.61 -8.10 15.55
N ALA A 133 0.50 -8.13 16.30
CA ALA A 133 0.50 -7.91 17.75
C ALA A 133 1.29 -8.98 18.51
N ARG A 134 1.29 -10.25 18.05
CA ARG A 134 2.12 -11.33 18.61
C ARG A 134 3.60 -11.09 18.37
N LEU A 135 3.95 -10.56 17.20
CA LEU A 135 5.33 -10.18 16.86
C LEU A 135 5.83 -9.07 17.79
N GLU A 136 5.04 -8.01 17.99
CA GLU A 136 5.35 -6.91 18.91
C GLU A 136 5.47 -7.41 20.37
N ARG A 137 4.56 -8.27 20.79
CA ARG A 137 4.62 -8.89 22.13
C ARG A 137 5.86 -9.75 22.35
N ALA A 138 6.40 -10.35 21.29
CA ALA A 138 7.66 -11.09 21.34
C ALA A 138 8.91 -10.19 21.40
N GLY A 139 8.73 -8.87 21.35
CA GLY A 139 9.78 -7.86 21.43
C GLY A 139 10.36 -7.43 20.08
N TYR A 140 9.71 -7.77 18.98
CA TYR A 140 10.09 -7.34 17.63
C TYR A 140 9.31 -6.11 17.19
N ASP A 141 9.85 -5.38 16.22
CA ASP A 141 9.16 -4.24 15.62
C ASP A 141 8.03 -4.73 14.71
N GLY A 142 6.82 -4.16 14.85
CA GLY A 142 5.67 -4.48 13.99
C GLY A 142 5.93 -4.23 12.49
N ARG A 143 6.87 -3.32 12.13
CA ARG A 143 7.32 -3.10 10.75
C ARG A 143 7.92 -4.35 10.10
N GLU A 144 8.41 -5.29 10.90
CA GLU A 144 8.91 -6.57 10.40
C GLU A 144 7.81 -7.38 9.69
N ALA A 145 6.55 -7.26 10.13
CA ALA A 145 5.42 -7.88 9.43
C ALA A 145 5.28 -7.35 8.00
N VAL A 146 5.45 -6.03 7.79
CA VAL A 146 5.40 -5.42 6.45
C VAL A 146 6.58 -5.88 5.59
N THR A 147 7.79 -5.90 6.16
CA THR A 147 8.98 -6.43 5.47
C THR A 147 8.76 -7.87 5.03
N HIS A 148 8.28 -8.72 5.93
CA HIS A 148 8.01 -10.13 5.65
C HIS A 148 6.95 -10.30 4.55
N ALA A 149 5.86 -9.52 4.61
CA ALA A 149 4.79 -9.57 3.62
C ALA A 149 5.29 -9.22 2.21
N ILE A 150 6.10 -8.16 2.06
CA ILE A 150 6.70 -7.78 0.77
C ILE A 150 7.59 -8.91 0.23
N LEU A 151 8.44 -9.50 1.08
CA LEU A 151 9.32 -10.60 0.68
C LEU A 151 8.55 -11.86 0.29
N ALA A 152 7.51 -12.20 1.03
CA ALA A 152 6.68 -13.39 0.78
C ALA A 152 5.83 -13.27 -0.50
N THR A 153 5.46 -12.05 -0.89
CA THR A 153 4.59 -11.79 -2.05
C THR A 153 5.33 -11.34 -3.30
N ARG A 154 6.64 -11.15 -3.24
CA ARG A 154 7.45 -10.54 -4.32
C ARG A 154 7.23 -11.15 -5.71
N GLU A 155 7.05 -12.49 -5.80
CA GLU A 155 6.85 -13.18 -7.07
C GLU A 155 5.37 -13.43 -7.40
N ARG A 156 4.46 -12.81 -6.68
CA ARG A 156 3.01 -12.97 -6.88
C ARG A 156 2.35 -11.80 -7.61
N LEU A 157 3.14 -10.86 -8.10
CA LEU A 157 2.70 -9.65 -8.76
C LEU A 157 3.19 -9.65 -10.21
N GLU A 158 2.29 -9.88 -11.15
CA GLU A 158 2.58 -9.99 -12.58
C GLU A 158 3.24 -8.72 -13.13
N GLY A 159 2.69 -7.56 -12.79
CA GLY A 159 3.19 -6.26 -13.22
C GLY A 159 4.26 -5.66 -12.30
N GLY A 160 4.80 -6.41 -11.33
CA GLY A 160 5.80 -5.90 -10.40
C GLY A 160 5.20 -5.02 -9.31
N MET A 161 5.76 -3.81 -9.11
CA MET A 161 5.36 -2.90 -8.05
C MET A 161 3.91 -2.42 -8.20
N THR A 162 3.17 -2.37 -7.08
CA THR A 162 1.75 -1.98 -7.03
C THR A 162 1.51 -0.78 -6.12
N HIS A 163 0.26 -0.35 -6.03
CA HIS A 163 -0.17 0.69 -5.10
C HIS A 163 0.10 0.33 -3.63
N ALA A 164 0.06 -0.95 -3.27
CA ALA A 164 0.39 -1.40 -1.92
C ALA A 164 1.83 -1.01 -1.54
N HIS A 165 2.79 -1.25 -2.43
CA HIS A 165 4.18 -0.84 -2.23
C HIS A 165 4.34 0.69 -2.22
N ALA A 166 3.63 1.38 -3.12
CA ALA A 166 3.73 2.84 -3.21
C ALA A 166 3.14 3.57 -2.00
N ALA A 167 2.14 2.99 -1.33
CA ALA A 167 1.55 3.54 -0.13
C ALA A 167 2.26 3.12 1.16
N ALA A 168 2.96 1.98 1.15
CA ALA A 168 3.61 1.43 2.34
C ALA A 168 4.54 2.43 3.06
N PRO A 169 5.43 3.20 2.40
CA PRO A 169 6.28 4.16 3.09
C PRO A 169 5.50 5.29 3.77
N ASP A 170 4.34 5.68 3.22
CA ASP A 170 3.48 6.70 3.82
C ASP A 170 2.70 6.13 5.02
N TRP A 171 2.19 4.89 4.93
CA TRP A 171 1.60 4.18 6.07
C TRP A 171 2.61 3.96 7.20
N LEU A 172 3.85 3.63 6.88
CA LEU A 172 4.94 3.53 7.86
C LEU A 172 5.22 4.89 8.52
N ALA A 173 5.25 5.97 7.73
CA ALA A 173 5.40 7.33 8.26
C ALA A 173 4.23 7.72 9.17
N LEU A 174 3.01 7.35 8.81
CA LEU A 174 1.83 7.58 9.65
C LEU A 174 1.92 6.74 10.95
N SER A 175 2.38 5.48 10.87
CA SER A 175 2.58 4.63 12.04
C SER A 175 3.58 5.22 13.05
N GLU A 176 4.62 5.88 12.57
CA GLU A 176 5.62 6.57 13.39
C GLU A 176 5.05 7.82 14.10
N ARG A 177 4.01 8.44 13.53
CA ARG A 177 3.30 9.60 14.09
C ARG A 177 2.14 9.19 15.01
N ALA A 178 1.83 7.90 15.12
CA ALA A 178 0.66 7.41 15.84
C ALA A 178 0.76 7.72 17.35
N PRO A 179 -0.29 8.30 17.97
CA PRO A 179 -0.28 8.67 19.38
C PRO A 179 -0.44 7.48 20.33
N SER A 180 -0.78 6.29 19.83
CA SER A 180 -0.91 5.07 20.62
C SER A 180 -0.46 3.83 19.86
N SER A 181 -0.21 2.73 20.59
CA SER A 181 0.13 1.42 20.02
C SER A 181 -0.97 0.87 19.11
N ASP A 182 -2.24 1.10 19.46
CA ASP A 182 -3.37 0.61 18.69
C ASP A 182 -3.47 1.33 17.34
N LEU A 183 -3.32 2.65 17.31
CA LEU A 183 -3.30 3.44 16.08
C LEU A 183 -2.06 3.14 15.22
N ARG A 184 -0.90 2.89 15.88
CA ARG A 184 0.29 2.42 15.19
C ARG A 184 0.04 1.08 14.48
N LEU A 185 -0.54 0.12 15.18
CA LEU A 185 -0.90 -1.18 14.61
C LEU A 185 -1.88 -1.01 13.45
N THR A 186 -2.89 -0.14 13.57
CA THR A 186 -3.84 0.14 12.48
C THR A 186 -3.12 0.57 11.22
N ALA A 187 -2.19 1.53 11.30
CA ALA A 187 -1.42 1.99 10.15
C ALA A 187 -0.53 0.89 9.53
N LEU A 188 0.00 -0.04 10.34
CA LEU A 188 0.78 -1.19 9.86
C LEU A 188 -0.09 -2.24 9.16
N LEU A 189 -1.38 -2.33 9.49
CA LEU A 189 -2.30 -3.30 8.87
C LEU A 189 -2.69 -2.92 7.44
N GLU A 190 -2.65 -1.66 7.09
CA GLU A 190 -3.05 -1.19 5.77
C GLU A 190 -2.16 -1.73 4.64
N PRO A 191 -0.82 -1.62 4.68
CA PRO A 191 0.02 -2.23 3.67
C PRO A 191 -0.08 -3.76 3.64
N LEU A 192 -0.27 -4.42 4.79
CA LEU A 192 -0.48 -5.88 4.86
C LEU A 192 -1.77 -6.30 4.14
N GLY A 193 -2.88 -5.64 4.47
CA GLY A 193 -4.17 -5.93 3.85
C GLY A 193 -4.20 -5.58 2.35
N HIS A 194 -3.48 -4.54 1.92
CA HIS A 194 -3.40 -4.19 0.50
C HIS A 194 -2.56 -5.20 -0.29
N LEU A 195 -1.41 -5.64 0.24
CA LEU A 195 -0.62 -6.71 -0.38
C LEU A 195 -1.38 -8.03 -0.46
N ALA A 196 -2.11 -8.39 0.60
CA ALA A 196 -2.95 -9.59 0.60
C ALA A 196 -4.04 -9.51 -0.48
N TRP A 197 -4.70 -8.36 -0.60
CA TRP A 197 -5.70 -8.10 -1.64
C TRP A 197 -5.12 -8.22 -3.04
N ASP A 198 -3.96 -7.59 -3.31
CA ASP A 198 -3.30 -7.59 -4.62
C ASP A 198 -2.83 -9.00 -5.04
N THR A 199 -2.53 -9.87 -4.07
CA THR A 199 -1.99 -11.22 -4.31
C THR A 199 -2.99 -12.34 -4.09
N LEU A 200 -4.25 -12.03 -3.77
CA LEU A 200 -5.29 -13.03 -3.53
C LEU A 200 -5.54 -13.88 -4.78
N GLY A 201 -5.29 -15.19 -4.67
CA GLY A 201 -5.44 -16.13 -5.79
C GLY A 201 -4.42 -15.97 -6.92
N ALA A 202 -3.43 -15.07 -6.80
CA ALA A 202 -2.44 -14.85 -7.83
C ALA A 202 -1.49 -16.05 -8.02
N GLY A 203 -1.02 -16.25 -9.26
CA GLY A 203 0.02 -17.18 -9.62
C GLY A 203 1.42 -16.76 -9.14
N ARG A 204 2.44 -17.41 -9.68
CA ARG A 204 3.84 -17.01 -9.50
C ARG A 204 4.41 -16.45 -10.80
N PHE A 205 5.10 -15.35 -10.68
CA PHE A 205 5.74 -14.61 -11.76
C PHE A 205 7.22 -14.36 -11.39
N PRO A 206 8.08 -15.40 -11.50
CA PRO A 206 9.48 -15.28 -11.11
C PRO A 206 10.20 -14.22 -11.95
N TYR A 207 11.20 -13.59 -11.36
CA TYR A 207 12.03 -12.62 -12.07
C TYR A 207 13.14 -13.31 -12.87
N PRO A 208 13.52 -12.76 -14.04
CA PRO A 208 14.72 -13.18 -14.74
C PRO A 208 15.96 -13.15 -13.86
N VAL A 209 16.83 -14.14 -14.01
CA VAL A 209 18.09 -14.25 -13.28
C VAL A 209 19.26 -13.91 -14.20
N GLY A 210 20.35 -13.41 -13.62
CA GLY A 210 21.59 -13.04 -14.31
C GLY A 210 22.14 -11.74 -13.77
N ALA A 211 23.43 -11.51 -13.98
CA ALA A 211 24.11 -10.26 -13.64
C ALA A 211 25.03 -9.83 -14.78
N ARG A 212 25.07 -8.53 -15.05
CA ARG A 212 25.98 -7.87 -16.02
C ARG A 212 26.55 -6.61 -15.36
N PRO A 213 27.78 -6.20 -15.70
CA PRO A 213 28.33 -4.93 -15.20
C PRO A 213 27.35 -3.78 -15.43
N TRP A 214 27.14 -2.98 -14.39
CA TRP A 214 26.23 -1.83 -14.46
C TRP A 214 26.71 -0.80 -15.48
N ASP A 215 25.80 -0.40 -16.36
CA ASP A 215 25.95 0.73 -17.26
C ASP A 215 24.59 1.41 -17.43
N ALA A 216 24.50 2.67 -17.04
CA ALA A 216 23.24 3.41 -17.04
C ALA A 216 22.66 3.58 -18.46
N ALA A 217 23.51 3.78 -19.48
CA ALA A 217 23.05 3.92 -20.85
C ALA A 217 22.46 2.59 -21.38
N SER A 218 23.11 1.47 -21.08
CA SER A 218 22.59 0.14 -21.42
C SER A 218 21.30 -0.18 -20.67
N PHE A 219 21.17 0.26 -19.42
CA PHE A 219 19.92 0.13 -18.64
C PHE A 219 18.78 0.90 -19.31
N LEU A 220 18.98 2.17 -19.64
CA LEU A 220 17.99 2.99 -20.32
C LEU A 220 17.59 2.42 -21.70
N ALA A 221 18.56 1.88 -22.44
CA ALA A 221 18.28 1.20 -23.70
C ALA A 221 17.44 -0.07 -23.52
N ALA A 222 17.71 -0.86 -22.46
CA ALA A 222 16.91 -2.04 -22.13
C ALA A 222 15.48 -1.66 -21.72
N MET A 223 15.32 -0.56 -20.95
CA MET A 223 14.00 -0.02 -20.60
C MET A 223 13.22 0.40 -21.83
N GLU A 224 13.84 1.12 -22.74
CA GLU A 224 13.21 1.57 -24.00
C GLU A 224 12.81 0.41 -24.91
N ALA A 225 13.59 -0.66 -24.90
CA ALA A 225 13.35 -1.89 -25.66
C ALA A 225 12.34 -2.84 -24.98
N GLU A 226 11.87 -2.53 -23.75
CA GLU A 226 11.02 -3.40 -22.92
C GLU A 226 11.68 -4.76 -22.65
N ASP A 227 13.02 -4.80 -22.51
CA ASP A 227 13.81 -6.00 -22.19
C ASP A 227 14.02 -6.12 -20.68
N GLU A 228 13.05 -6.76 -20.00
CA GLU A 228 13.12 -7.00 -18.56
C GLU A 228 14.38 -7.78 -18.15
N ALA A 229 14.75 -8.80 -18.93
CA ALA A 229 15.88 -9.65 -18.58
C ALA A 229 17.21 -8.89 -18.63
N ALA A 230 17.41 -8.06 -19.66
CA ALA A 230 18.59 -7.21 -19.76
C ALA A 230 18.63 -6.13 -18.67
N ALA A 231 17.50 -5.46 -18.41
CA ALA A 231 17.41 -4.42 -17.39
C ALA A 231 17.69 -4.98 -15.98
N LEU A 232 17.10 -6.12 -15.62
CA LEU A 232 17.34 -6.78 -14.32
C LEU A 232 18.78 -7.30 -14.20
N ALA A 233 19.36 -7.86 -15.26
CA ALA A 233 20.75 -8.32 -15.23
C ALA A 233 21.73 -7.17 -14.93
N LEU A 234 21.47 -5.96 -15.45
CA LEU A 234 22.29 -4.78 -15.15
C LEU A 234 22.10 -4.33 -13.69
N VAL A 235 20.86 -4.31 -13.19
CA VAL A 235 20.59 -3.98 -11.80
C VAL A 235 21.21 -4.97 -10.82
N HIS A 236 21.14 -6.27 -11.11
CA HIS A 236 21.78 -7.29 -10.28
C HIS A 236 23.30 -7.12 -10.27
N GLY A 237 23.93 -6.81 -11.42
CA GLY A 237 25.37 -6.51 -11.48
C GLY A 237 25.76 -5.26 -10.72
N ALA A 238 24.88 -4.24 -10.67
CA ALA A 238 25.07 -3.07 -9.82
C ALA A 238 25.09 -3.46 -8.34
N LEU A 239 24.13 -4.28 -7.90
CA LEU A 239 24.04 -4.76 -6.51
C LEU A 239 25.27 -5.63 -6.13
N GLU A 240 25.72 -6.52 -7.02
CA GLU A 240 26.94 -7.32 -6.82
C GLU A 240 28.20 -6.44 -6.71
N SER A 241 28.18 -5.27 -7.36
CA SER A 241 29.25 -4.28 -7.28
C SER A 241 29.17 -3.39 -6.04
N GLY A 242 28.15 -3.59 -5.18
CA GLY A 242 27.95 -2.84 -3.95
C GLY A 242 27.20 -1.51 -4.12
N LEU A 243 26.60 -1.24 -5.30
CA LEU A 243 25.78 -0.06 -5.50
C LEU A 243 24.42 -0.22 -4.79
N GLY A 244 23.95 0.88 -4.20
CA GLY A 244 22.67 0.94 -3.50
C GLY A 244 21.58 1.65 -4.32
N TYR A 245 20.41 1.82 -3.71
CA TYR A 245 19.28 2.49 -4.36
C TYR A 245 19.62 3.93 -4.80
N ALA A 246 20.35 4.66 -3.98
CA ALA A 246 20.74 6.04 -4.27
C ALA A 246 21.62 6.15 -5.53
N ASP A 247 22.49 5.16 -5.77
CA ASP A 247 23.37 5.12 -6.94
C ASP A 247 22.61 4.84 -8.23
N LEU A 248 21.54 4.03 -8.15
CA LEU A 248 20.70 3.65 -9.29
C LEU A 248 19.57 4.67 -9.55
N ARG A 249 19.16 5.43 -8.54
CA ARG A 249 18.03 6.36 -8.60
C ARG A 249 18.10 7.36 -9.76
N PRO A 250 19.25 7.96 -10.12
CA PRO A 250 19.32 8.86 -11.27
C PRO A 250 18.88 8.21 -12.59
N ALA A 251 19.30 6.97 -12.87
CA ALA A 251 18.89 6.25 -14.07
C ALA A 251 17.44 5.76 -14.00
N LEU A 252 16.98 5.34 -12.81
CA LEU A 252 15.58 4.98 -12.58
C LEU A 252 14.66 6.19 -12.77
N ALA A 253 15.05 7.39 -12.31
CA ALA A 253 14.30 8.63 -12.51
C ALA A 253 14.23 9.02 -14.00
N GLU A 254 15.35 8.88 -14.72
CA GLU A 254 15.41 9.12 -16.16
C GLU A 254 14.47 8.17 -16.90
N ALA A 255 14.54 6.86 -16.64
CA ALA A 255 13.64 5.88 -17.23
C ALA A 255 12.16 6.18 -16.93
N ALA A 256 11.83 6.54 -15.69
CA ALA A 256 10.45 6.83 -15.27
C ALA A 256 9.89 8.12 -15.85
N LEU A 257 10.74 9.11 -16.17
CA LEU A 257 10.36 10.40 -16.73
C LEU A 257 10.64 10.51 -18.24
N ALA A 258 11.25 9.51 -18.89
CA ALA A 258 11.40 9.46 -20.33
C ALA A 258 10.02 9.53 -21.02
N HIS A 259 9.05 8.80 -20.47
CA HIS A 259 7.68 8.74 -20.94
C HIS A 259 6.69 9.13 -19.84
N TYR A 260 5.48 9.55 -20.24
CA TYR A 260 4.32 9.64 -19.34
C TYR A 260 3.82 8.23 -19.05
N ALA A 261 4.71 7.47 -18.42
CA ALA A 261 4.57 6.06 -18.26
C ALA A 261 3.52 5.74 -17.18
N ASP A 262 2.57 4.89 -17.55
CA ASP A 262 1.48 4.43 -16.69
C ASP A 262 0.72 5.58 -16.01
N PHE A 263 0.53 6.67 -16.75
CA PHE A 263 -0.09 7.91 -16.26
C PHE A 263 0.60 8.48 -15.00
N GLY A 264 1.94 8.46 -14.99
CA GLY A 264 2.76 9.02 -13.92
C GLY A 264 3.07 8.07 -12.77
N HIS A 265 2.55 6.85 -12.76
CA HIS A 265 2.85 5.87 -11.69
C HIS A 265 4.33 5.55 -11.61
N SER A 266 5.04 5.44 -12.74
CA SER A 266 6.45 5.09 -12.77
C SER A 266 7.31 6.05 -11.94
N ALA A 267 7.11 7.36 -12.05
CA ALA A 267 7.83 8.34 -11.25
C ALA A 267 7.46 8.26 -9.75
N ILE A 268 6.17 8.04 -9.44
CA ILE A 268 5.71 7.82 -8.07
C ILE A 268 6.39 6.58 -7.48
N TYR A 269 6.47 5.48 -8.22
CA TYR A 269 7.03 4.22 -7.74
C TYR A 269 8.54 4.31 -7.54
N VAL A 270 9.28 5.00 -8.40
CA VAL A 270 10.71 5.27 -8.17
C VAL A 270 10.92 6.00 -6.84
N LEU A 271 10.16 7.07 -6.57
CA LEU A 271 10.27 7.78 -5.31
C LEU A 271 9.93 6.87 -4.11
N LYS A 272 8.82 6.14 -4.20
CA LYS A 272 8.28 5.35 -3.08
C LYS A 272 9.09 4.08 -2.80
N ALA A 273 9.66 3.44 -3.82
CA ALA A 273 10.57 2.31 -3.63
C ALA A 273 11.80 2.70 -2.83
N GLY A 274 12.42 3.85 -3.14
CA GLY A 274 13.54 4.36 -2.36
C GLY A 274 13.18 4.64 -0.90
N GLN A 275 12.04 5.30 -0.66
CA GLN A 275 11.54 5.57 0.69
C GLN A 275 11.25 4.27 1.47
N LEU A 276 10.78 3.23 0.79
CA LEU A 276 10.48 1.95 1.41
C LEU A 276 11.75 1.21 1.82
N VAL A 277 12.76 1.17 0.95
CA VAL A 277 14.09 0.60 1.26
C VAL A 277 14.77 1.35 2.40
N GLU A 278 14.69 2.69 2.43
CA GLU A 278 15.22 3.51 3.50
C GLU A 278 14.59 3.18 4.86
N ARG A 279 13.27 2.99 4.92
CA ARG A 279 12.54 2.72 6.18
C ARG A 279 12.64 1.30 6.70
N LEU A 280 12.65 0.32 5.80
CA LEU A 280 12.60 -1.11 6.15
C LEU A 280 13.95 -1.82 6.03
N GLY A 281 14.94 -1.15 5.46
CA GLY A 281 16.33 -1.60 5.43
C GLY A 281 16.74 -2.37 4.19
N PRO A 282 18.03 -2.75 4.12
CA PRO A 282 18.68 -3.25 2.91
C PRO A 282 18.17 -4.61 2.43
N ALA A 283 17.50 -5.39 3.29
CA ALA A 283 16.90 -6.67 2.90
C ALA A 283 15.84 -6.52 1.78
N LEU A 284 15.24 -5.33 1.65
CA LEU A 284 14.27 -5.03 0.60
C LEU A 284 14.89 -4.45 -0.67
N LEU A 285 16.19 -4.13 -0.70
CA LEU A 285 16.81 -3.45 -1.84
C LEU A 285 16.61 -4.23 -3.16
N ALA A 286 17.09 -5.45 -3.23
CA ALA A 286 16.96 -6.27 -4.42
C ALA A 286 15.50 -6.61 -4.77
N PRO A 287 14.66 -7.10 -3.83
CA PRO A 287 13.25 -7.38 -4.12
C PRO A 287 12.46 -6.16 -4.62
N MET A 288 12.74 -4.97 -4.09
CA MET A 288 12.06 -3.76 -4.54
C MET A 288 12.54 -3.28 -5.90
N LEU A 289 13.84 -3.43 -6.21
CA LEU A 289 14.38 -3.13 -7.53
C LEU A 289 13.83 -4.09 -8.59
N ASP A 290 13.71 -5.39 -8.28
CA ASP A 290 13.09 -6.37 -9.17
C ASP A 290 11.65 -5.95 -9.53
N ALA A 291 10.85 -5.65 -8.50
CA ALA A 291 9.45 -5.24 -8.69
C ALA A 291 9.32 -3.91 -9.43
N LEU A 292 10.18 -2.95 -9.12
CA LEU A 292 10.19 -1.63 -9.75
C LEU A 292 10.60 -1.71 -11.22
N VAL A 293 11.68 -2.42 -11.54
CA VAL A 293 12.15 -2.58 -12.93
C VAL A 293 11.09 -3.24 -13.80
N ARG A 294 10.47 -4.33 -13.31
CA ARG A 294 9.34 -4.97 -14.01
C ARG A 294 8.21 -3.98 -14.28
N GLN A 295 7.81 -3.21 -13.28
CA GLN A 295 6.75 -2.22 -13.46
C GLN A 295 7.14 -1.15 -14.48
N LEU A 296 8.38 -0.66 -14.45
CA LEU A 296 8.85 0.34 -15.40
C LEU A 296 8.88 -0.21 -16.85
N VAL A 297 9.35 -1.44 -17.02
CA VAL A 297 9.44 -2.11 -18.34
C VAL A 297 8.06 -2.28 -18.98
N TYR A 298 7.06 -2.67 -18.18
CA TYR A 298 5.71 -2.93 -18.69
C TYR A 298 4.73 -1.77 -18.52
N ALA A 299 5.22 -0.59 -18.13
CA ALA A 299 4.40 0.60 -17.97
C ALA A 299 3.82 1.04 -19.33
N ARG A 300 2.55 1.47 -19.34
CA ARG A 300 1.90 1.99 -20.54
C ARG A 300 2.55 3.31 -20.95
N ARG A 301 2.96 3.42 -22.19
CA ARG A 301 3.68 4.57 -22.75
C ARG A 301 2.73 5.49 -23.53
N GLU A 302 2.91 6.80 -23.36
CA GLU A 302 2.10 7.83 -24.05
C GLU A 302 2.30 7.85 -25.55
N ASP A 303 3.49 7.50 -26.06
CA ASP A 303 3.80 7.48 -27.49
C ASP A 303 2.94 6.47 -28.27
N ARG A 304 2.39 5.46 -27.58
CA ARG A 304 1.45 4.49 -28.14
C ARG A 304 -0.01 4.91 -28.04
N LEU A 305 -0.29 6.04 -27.37
CA LEU A 305 -1.64 6.54 -27.15
C LEU A 305 -1.89 7.80 -28.02
N PRO A 306 -2.84 7.75 -28.98
CA PRO A 306 -3.08 8.87 -29.90
C PRO A 306 -3.38 10.21 -29.19
N GLU A 307 -3.95 10.16 -27.99
CA GLU A 307 -4.27 11.33 -27.16
C GLU A 307 -3.01 12.15 -26.82
N PHE A 308 -1.87 11.49 -26.60
CA PHE A 308 -0.62 12.11 -26.13
C PHE A 308 0.42 12.33 -27.23
N ARG A 309 0.10 12.10 -28.50
CA ARG A 309 1.04 12.26 -29.63
C ARG A 309 1.72 13.63 -29.73
N ALA A 310 1.19 14.64 -29.06
CA ALA A 310 1.81 15.96 -29.01
C ALA A 310 2.94 16.10 -27.99
N TYR A 311 3.16 15.10 -27.12
CA TYR A 311 4.16 15.15 -26.06
C TYR A 311 5.60 15.15 -26.60
N ALA A 312 5.98 14.13 -27.37
CA ALA A 312 7.36 14.02 -27.89
C ALA A 312 7.77 15.24 -28.75
N PRO A 313 6.95 15.75 -29.68
CA PRO A 313 7.27 16.99 -30.38
C PRO A 313 7.38 18.22 -29.46
N ALA A 314 6.61 18.29 -28.37
CA ALA A 314 6.71 19.39 -27.42
C ALA A 314 8.00 19.31 -26.59
N LEU A 315 8.43 18.12 -26.23
CA LEU A 315 9.69 17.89 -25.54
C LEU A 315 10.90 18.22 -26.44
N GLU A 316 10.89 17.77 -27.69
CA GLU A 316 11.93 18.09 -28.68
C GLU A 316 12.03 19.59 -28.95
N ALA A 317 10.90 20.30 -28.97
CA ALA A 317 10.84 21.74 -29.16
C ALA A 317 11.11 22.55 -27.89
N TRP A 318 11.31 21.90 -26.73
CA TRP A 318 11.55 22.60 -25.47
C TRP A 318 12.81 23.47 -25.53
N SER A 319 12.66 24.74 -25.23
CA SER A 319 13.78 25.69 -25.32
C SER A 319 13.48 26.91 -24.45
N ASP A 320 14.50 27.46 -23.83
CA ASP A 320 14.46 28.68 -22.99
C ASP A 320 14.33 30.00 -23.78
N LYS A 321 14.21 29.93 -25.10
CA LYS A 321 14.14 31.12 -25.98
C LYS A 321 12.86 31.95 -25.77
N GLU A 322 11.75 31.32 -25.40
CA GLU A 322 10.51 32.01 -25.03
C GLU A 322 10.28 31.96 -23.52
N ALA A 323 9.96 33.09 -22.90
CA ALA A 323 9.74 33.25 -21.47
C ALA A 323 8.44 34.03 -21.18
N LYS A 324 7.33 33.63 -21.82
CA LYS A 324 6.04 34.27 -21.58
C LYS A 324 5.59 34.04 -20.14
N PRO A 325 5.01 35.04 -19.46
CA PRO A 325 4.36 34.82 -18.18
C PRO A 325 3.32 33.71 -18.29
N ILE A 326 3.18 32.94 -17.22
CA ILE A 326 2.23 31.84 -17.15
C ILE A 326 1.68 31.72 -15.72
N ALA A 327 0.37 31.52 -15.64
CA ALA A 327 -0.35 31.27 -14.41
C ALA A 327 -1.23 30.02 -14.55
N ALA A 328 -1.80 29.55 -13.45
CA ALA A 328 -2.68 28.36 -13.45
C ALA A 328 -3.88 28.53 -14.39
N GLU A 329 -4.45 29.73 -14.41
CA GLU A 329 -5.61 30.08 -15.25
C GLU A 329 -5.33 29.96 -16.76
N ASP A 330 -4.08 30.15 -17.17
CA ASP A 330 -3.66 29.98 -18.57
C ASP A 330 -3.70 28.51 -19.03
N LEU A 331 -3.54 27.59 -18.10
CA LEU A 331 -3.46 26.15 -18.32
C LEU A 331 -4.77 25.43 -17.99
N ALA A 332 -5.50 25.90 -16.99
CA ALA A 332 -6.78 25.32 -16.59
C ALA A 332 -7.76 25.25 -17.78
N GLY A 333 -8.43 24.11 -17.94
CA GLY A 333 -9.37 23.91 -19.04
C GLY A 333 -8.76 23.83 -20.45
N GLN A 334 -7.44 23.78 -20.59
CA GLN A 334 -6.78 23.56 -21.90
C GLN A 334 -6.84 22.08 -22.32
N SER A 335 -6.84 21.84 -23.64
CA SER A 335 -6.58 20.50 -24.17
C SER A 335 -5.12 20.10 -23.99
N VAL A 336 -4.78 18.81 -24.12
CA VAL A 336 -3.40 18.31 -24.10
C VAL A 336 -2.48 19.18 -24.98
N LYS A 337 -2.81 19.34 -26.26
CA LYS A 337 -2.03 20.16 -27.19
C LYS A 337 -1.96 21.63 -26.76
N GLY A 338 -3.04 22.16 -26.19
CA GLY A 338 -3.11 23.55 -25.72
C GLY A 338 -2.20 23.79 -24.51
N ALA A 339 -2.25 22.91 -23.52
CA ALA A 339 -1.42 22.98 -22.32
C ALA A 339 0.08 22.87 -22.65
N LEU A 340 0.47 21.86 -23.44
CA LEU A 340 1.85 21.67 -23.90
C LEU A 340 2.37 22.91 -24.66
N LYS A 341 1.59 23.47 -25.58
CA LYS A 341 1.97 24.66 -26.35
C LYS A 341 2.14 25.89 -25.47
N ARG A 342 1.26 26.10 -24.48
CA ARG A 342 1.36 27.25 -23.58
C ARG A 342 2.58 27.13 -22.69
N LEU A 343 2.80 25.97 -22.10
CA LEU A 343 3.93 25.69 -21.25
C LEU A 343 5.26 25.85 -22.01
N GLY A 344 5.39 25.31 -23.22
CA GLY A 344 6.58 25.44 -24.06
C GLY A 344 6.94 26.90 -24.39
N ARG A 345 5.94 27.80 -24.54
CA ARG A 345 6.19 29.24 -24.73
C ARG A 345 6.69 29.94 -23.49
N SER A 346 6.61 29.32 -22.36
CA SER A 346 7.06 29.85 -21.06
C SER A 346 8.34 29.16 -20.57
N ALA A 347 8.93 28.29 -21.36
CA ALA A 347 10.04 27.40 -20.97
C ALA A 347 11.28 28.14 -20.44
N GLY A 348 11.50 29.41 -20.86
CA GLY A 348 12.57 30.26 -20.32
C GLY A 348 12.26 30.91 -18.95
N ARG A 349 11.08 30.66 -18.36
CA ARG A 349 10.77 31.13 -17.01
C ARG A 349 11.42 30.24 -15.96
N PRO A 350 11.60 30.75 -14.72
CA PRO A 350 12.07 29.92 -13.62
C PRO A 350 11.21 28.66 -13.45
N VAL A 351 11.85 27.53 -13.30
CA VAL A 351 11.19 26.21 -13.14
C VAL A 351 10.10 26.24 -12.08
N ARG A 352 10.34 26.96 -10.98
CA ARG A 352 9.37 27.09 -9.90
C ARG A 352 8.06 27.74 -10.36
N GLU A 353 8.11 28.79 -11.17
CA GLU A 353 6.92 29.45 -11.70
C GLU A 353 6.15 28.51 -12.65
N LEU A 354 6.87 27.75 -13.49
CA LEU A 354 6.26 26.77 -14.37
C LEU A 354 5.55 25.66 -13.58
N TYR A 355 6.23 25.14 -12.56
CA TYR A 355 5.69 24.12 -11.71
C TYR A 355 4.44 24.59 -10.94
N ASP A 356 4.51 25.80 -10.35
CA ASP A 356 3.38 26.40 -9.64
C ASP A 356 2.15 26.58 -10.54
N ALA A 357 2.37 27.04 -11.78
CA ALA A 357 1.29 27.22 -12.76
C ALA A 357 0.63 25.89 -13.13
N VAL A 358 1.43 24.86 -13.42
CA VAL A 358 0.89 23.56 -13.85
C VAL A 358 0.21 22.83 -12.69
N LEU A 359 0.83 22.85 -11.49
CA LEU A 359 0.24 22.23 -10.30
C LEU A 359 -1.06 22.94 -9.88
N GLY A 360 -1.08 24.28 -9.97
CA GLY A 360 -2.28 25.08 -9.72
C GLY A 360 -3.43 24.74 -10.70
N ALA A 361 -3.11 24.59 -11.99
CA ALA A 361 -4.10 24.17 -12.99
C ALA A 361 -4.61 22.74 -12.75
N ALA A 362 -3.74 21.82 -12.33
CA ALA A 362 -4.14 20.47 -11.93
C ALA A 362 -5.08 20.49 -10.71
N GLY A 363 -4.74 21.30 -9.70
CA GLY A 363 -5.58 21.53 -8.52
C GLY A 363 -6.93 22.13 -8.88
N TRP A 364 -6.95 23.10 -9.80
CA TRP A 364 -8.19 23.67 -10.31
C TRP A 364 -9.06 22.62 -11.01
N ASN A 365 -8.49 21.81 -11.89
CA ASN A 365 -9.22 20.72 -12.55
C ASN A 365 -9.80 19.74 -11.51
N MET A 366 -9.03 19.37 -10.51
CA MET A 366 -9.47 18.47 -9.42
C MET A 366 -10.63 19.10 -8.62
N LEU A 367 -10.53 20.40 -8.29
CA LEU A 367 -11.59 21.12 -7.59
C LEU A 367 -12.89 21.20 -8.39
N HIS A 368 -12.80 21.21 -9.73
CA HIS A 368 -13.95 21.32 -10.62
C HIS A 368 -14.36 20.00 -11.30
N PHE A 369 -13.88 18.86 -10.77
CA PHE A 369 -14.29 17.54 -11.29
C PHE A 369 -15.80 17.36 -11.27
N GLU A 370 -16.38 16.99 -12.42
CA GLU A 370 -17.80 16.73 -12.58
C GLU A 370 -18.19 15.34 -12.04
N LEU A 371 -18.78 15.30 -10.85
CA LEU A 371 -19.09 14.06 -10.12
C LEU A 371 -20.05 13.12 -10.83
N SER A 372 -20.84 13.62 -11.80
CA SER A 372 -21.72 12.74 -12.57
C SER A 372 -20.97 11.66 -13.34
N TYR A 373 -19.67 11.87 -13.64
CA TYR A 373 -18.83 10.85 -14.24
C TYR A 373 -18.56 9.67 -13.28
N ASP A 374 -18.38 9.93 -12.01
CA ASP A 374 -18.21 8.88 -11.01
C ASP A 374 -19.50 8.07 -10.79
N HIS A 375 -20.68 8.71 -10.91
CA HIS A 375 -21.97 8.10 -10.57
C HIS A 375 -22.72 7.49 -11.77
N ALA A 376 -22.48 7.92 -13.01
CA ALA A 376 -23.27 7.52 -14.16
C ALA A 376 -23.08 6.03 -14.53
N ALA A 377 -24.20 5.37 -14.87
CA ALA A 377 -24.21 3.97 -15.28
C ALA A 377 -24.33 3.75 -16.80
N GLY A 378 -24.58 4.81 -17.59
CA GLY A 378 -24.83 4.72 -19.03
C GLY A 378 -23.69 5.22 -19.92
N ARG A 379 -22.49 5.45 -19.38
CA ARG A 379 -21.34 5.96 -20.13
C ARG A 379 -20.56 4.84 -20.80
N LYS A 380 -19.81 5.17 -21.86
CA LYS A 380 -18.86 4.25 -22.51
C LYS A 380 -17.70 3.92 -21.58
N ILE A 381 -16.99 2.81 -21.84
CA ILE A 381 -15.80 2.39 -21.07
C ILE A 381 -14.73 3.51 -21.08
N ALA A 382 -14.53 4.18 -22.22
CA ALA A 382 -13.56 5.28 -22.35
C ALA A 382 -13.87 6.49 -21.43
N ASP A 383 -15.11 6.60 -20.94
CA ASP A 383 -15.54 7.68 -20.04
C ASP A 383 -15.57 7.22 -18.57
N ASN A 384 -14.94 6.11 -18.23
CA ASN A 384 -14.78 5.65 -16.84
C ASN A 384 -13.72 6.49 -16.16
N VAL A 385 -14.11 7.64 -15.66
CA VAL A 385 -13.27 8.60 -14.94
C VAL A 385 -13.74 8.71 -13.49
N SER A 386 -12.80 8.80 -12.58
CA SER A 386 -13.02 8.89 -11.15
C SER A 386 -12.10 9.96 -10.52
N TRP A 387 -12.22 10.16 -9.22
CA TRP A 387 -11.30 10.99 -8.48
C TRP A 387 -9.82 10.61 -8.67
N LEU A 388 -9.54 9.31 -8.87
CA LEU A 388 -8.17 8.83 -9.03
C LEU A 388 -7.47 9.43 -10.25
N ASP A 389 -8.21 9.70 -11.33
CA ASP A 389 -7.67 10.35 -12.53
C ASP A 389 -7.16 11.78 -12.26
N PHE A 390 -7.66 12.44 -11.23
CA PHE A 390 -7.26 13.79 -10.83
C PHE A 390 -6.21 13.79 -9.73
N THR A 391 -6.32 12.91 -8.74
CA THR A 391 -5.40 12.85 -7.59
C THR A 391 -3.97 12.50 -8.00
N HIS A 392 -3.80 11.73 -9.08
CA HIS A 392 -2.49 11.35 -9.60
C HIS A 392 -1.68 12.57 -10.06
N ALA A 393 -2.30 13.65 -10.51
CA ALA A 393 -1.57 14.86 -10.87
C ALA A 393 -0.79 15.45 -9.68
N LEU A 394 -1.36 15.45 -8.48
CA LEU A 394 -0.68 15.91 -7.27
C LEU A 394 0.44 14.94 -6.86
N THR A 395 0.15 13.64 -6.77
CA THR A 395 1.14 12.64 -6.32
C THR A 395 2.27 12.48 -7.33
N PHE A 396 2.00 12.58 -8.63
CA PHE A 396 3.01 12.64 -9.69
C PHE A 396 3.83 13.93 -9.59
N GLY A 397 3.18 15.09 -9.47
CA GLY A 397 3.86 16.39 -9.34
C GLY A 397 4.85 16.38 -8.16
N ASN A 398 4.42 15.87 -7.02
CA ASN A 398 5.28 15.69 -5.85
C ASN A 398 6.47 14.77 -6.12
N ALA A 399 6.23 13.59 -6.72
CA ALA A 399 7.30 12.66 -7.06
C ALA A 399 8.28 13.28 -8.07
N ALA A 400 7.78 13.88 -9.14
CA ALA A 400 8.58 14.51 -10.17
C ALA A 400 9.44 15.66 -9.61
N ARG A 401 8.87 16.54 -8.76
CA ARG A 401 9.64 17.59 -8.09
C ARG A 401 10.80 17.01 -7.28
N ARG A 402 10.57 15.94 -6.55
CA ARG A 402 11.61 15.31 -5.72
C ARG A 402 12.69 14.62 -6.55
N LEU A 403 12.33 13.97 -7.64
CA LEU A 403 13.29 13.35 -8.57
C LEU A 403 14.09 14.42 -9.33
N CYS A 404 13.43 15.47 -9.81
CA CYS A 404 14.09 16.56 -10.52
C CYS A 404 14.97 17.45 -9.61
N ALA A 405 14.82 17.41 -8.29
CA ALA A 405 15.76 18.06 -7.37
C ALA A 405 17.17 17.47 -7.48
N GLU A 406 17.31 16.19 -7.82
CA GLU A 406 18.59 15.50 -8.04
C GLU A 406 18.97 15.44 -9.51
N ARG A 407 17.99 15.47 -10.42
CA ARG A 407 18.15 15.46 -11.87
C ARG A 407 17.41 16.65 -12.51
N PRO A 408 17.97 17.90 -12.35
CA PRO A 408 17.32 19.10 -12.88
C PRO A 408 17.12 19.09 -14.40
N ASP A 409 17.90 18.33 -15.12
CA ASP A 409 17.77 18.11 -16.57
C ASP A 409 16.45 17.43 -16.98
N LEU A 410 15.75 16.75 -16.05
CA LEU A 410 14.47 16.10 -16.30
C LEU A 410 13.24 17.01 -16.10
N TRP A 411 13.43 18.27 -15.69
CA TRP A 411 12.30 19.18 -15.50
C TRP A 411 11.43 19.37 -16.76
N PRO A 412 11.97 19.48 -17.99
CA PRO A 412 11.13 19.56 -19.17
C PRO A 412 10.15 18.39 -19.29
N ASN A 413 10.63 17.17 -19.08
CA ASN A 413 9.83 15.95 -19.08
C ASN A 413 8.72 16.02 -18.02
N ALA A 414 9.09 16.30 -16.78
CA ALA A 414 8.19 16.36 -15.64
C ALA A 414 7.08 17.41 -15.84
N LEU A 415 7.43 18.62 -16.26
CA LEU A 415 6.49 19.72 -16.48
C LEU A 415 5.52 19.41 -17.63
N LEU A 416 6.02 18.89 -18.75
CA LEU A 416 5.17 18.52 -19.90
C LEU A 416 4.25 17.36 -19.52
N GLN A 417 4.73 16.34 -18.79
CA GLN A 417 3.90 15.24 -18.32
C GLN A 417 2.83 15.71 -17.32
N LEU A 418 3.15 16.63 -16.43
CA LEU A 418 2.14 17.23 -15.55
C LEU A 418 1.08 18.00 -16.36
N ALA A 419 1.48 18.68 -17.44
CA ALA A 419 0.54 19.34 -18.37
C ALA A 419 -0.34 18.35 -19.14
N LEU A 420 0.10 17.08 -19.34
CA LEU A 420 -0.76 16.04 -19.91
C LEU A 420 -1.95 15.73 -18.98
N PHE A 421 -1.74 15.66 -17.66
CA PHE A 421 -2.85 15.51 -16.70
C PHE A 421 -3.87 16.63 -16.83
N VAL A 422 -3.39 17.88 -16.91
CA VAL A 422 -4.27 19.04 -17.06
C VAL A 422 -5.12 18.91 -18.34
N GLY A 423 -4.49 18.59 -19.47
CA GLY A 423 -5.17 18.49 -20.75
C GLY A 423 -6.13 17.30 -20.84
N ARG A 424 -5.73 16.13 -20.32
CA ARG A 424 -6.54 14.91 -20.28
C ARG A 424 -7.79 15.08 -19.43
N ASN A 425 -7.68 15.75 -18.31
CA ASN A 425 -8.79 15.91 -17.38
C ASN A 425 -9.82 16.96 -17.79
N ARG A 426 -9.50 17.80 -18.80
CA ARG A 426 -10.37 18.88 -19.28
C ARG A 426 -11.81 18.46 -19.60
N PRO A 427 -12.11 17.34 -20.29
CA PRO A 427 -13.49 16.99 -20.64
C PRO A 427 -14.39 16.67 -19.45
N TYR A 428 -13.80 16.48 -18.27
CA TYR A 428 -14.44 15.98 -17.07
C TYR A 428 -14.59 17.05 -16.00
N VAL A 429 -14.36 18.32 -16.33
CA VAL A 429 -14.50 19.46 -15.40
C VAL A 429 -15.70 20.32 -15.76
N THR A 430 -16.31 20.94 -14.76
CA THR A 430 -17.38 21.92 -14.93
C THR A 430 -17.12 23.16 -14.08
N VAL A 431 -17.25 24.34 -14.68
CA VAL A 431 -17.08 25.65 -14.00
C VAL A 431 -18.31 26.11 -13.22
N GLN A 432 -19.44 25.41 -13.32
CA GLN A 432 -20.70 25.80 -12.67
C GLN A 432 -20.83 25.29 -11.21
N GLN A 433 -19.77 24.73 -10.65
CA GLN A 433 -19.84 24.17 -9.29
C GLN A 433 -19.57 25.23 -8.22
N GLU A 434 -20.36 25.19 -7.15
CA GLU A 434 -20.06 25.93 -5.92
C GLU A 434 -18.85 25.30 -5.22
N VAL A 435 -17.69 25.93 -5.37
CA VAL A 435 -16.43 25.44 -4.80
C VAL A 435 -16.09 26.05 -3.44
N ASP A 436 -16.74 27.15 -3.08
CA ASP A 436 -16.48 27.88 -1.84
C ASP A 436 -16.74 27.06 -0.58
N ALA A 437 -17.67 26.10 -0.65
CA ALA A 437 -17.93 25.16 0.45
C ALA A 437 -16.74 24.29 0.84
N TRP A 438 -15.75 24.16 -0.06
CA TRP A 438 -14.57 23.32 0.13
C TRP A 438 -13.34 24.10 0.57
N ARG A 439 -13.49 25.40 0.77
CA ARG A 439 -12.37 26.28 1.20
C ARG A 439 -11.75 25.77 2.49
N VAL A 440 -10.43 25.85 2.55
CA VAL A 440 -9.60 25.49 3.70
C VAL A 440 -8.87 26.76 4.17
N ASP A 441 -9.14 27.19 5.39
CA ASP A 441 -8.54 28.42 5.94
C ASP A 441 -7.12 28.17 6.46
N ASP A 442 -6.87 27.02 7.08
CA ASP A 442 -5.53 26.58 7.53
C ASP A 442 -5.17 25.23 6.87
N PRO A 443 -4.42 25.25 5.77
CA PRO A 443 -4.03 24.01 5.07
C PRO A 443 -3.21 23.04 5.92
N LYS A 444 -2.40 23.52 6.87
CA LYS A 444 -1.58 22.64 7.73
C LYS A 444 -2.44 21.94 8.77
N ALA A 445 -3.32 22.67 9.44
CA ALA A 445 -4.27 22.08 10.39
C ALA A 445 -5.18 21.07 9.69
N PHE A 446 -5.72 21.41 8.52
CA PHE A 446 -6.53 20.51 7.69
C PHE A 446 -5.83 19.19 7.38
N VAL A 447 -4.57 19.26 6.90
CA VAL A 447 -3.81 18.04 6.59
C VAL A 447 -3.60 17.18 7.85
N ALA A 448 -3.27 17.81 8.99
CA ALA A 448 -3.08 17.08 10.24
C ALA A 448 -4.38 16.38 10.73
N GLU A 449 -5.52 17.06 10.62
CA GLU A 449 -6.83 16.52 10.98
C GLU A 449 -7.24 15.35 10.06
N GLU A 450 -7.06 15.50 8.75
CA GLU A 450 -7.41 14.44 7.80
C GLU A 450 -6.46 13.23 7.91
N MET A 451 -5.17 13.43 8.22
CA MET A 451 -4.25 12.34 8.54
C MET A 451 -4.67 11.58 9.81
N ALA A 452 -5.18 12.28 10.83
CA ALA A 452 -5.68 11.62 12.04
C ALA A 452 -6.91 10.75 11.76
N ARG A 453 -7.77 11.14 10.82
CA ARG A 453 -8.93 10.35 10.39
C ARG A 453 -8.54 9.06 9.63
N LEU A 454 -7.35 8.99 9.06
CA LEU A 454 -6.88 7.80 8.35
C LEU A 454 -6.65 6.59 9.27
N TYR A 455 -6.48 6.79 10.58
CA TYR A 455 -6.37 5.65 11.50
C TYR A 455 -7.68 4.89 11.69
N ASP A 456 -8.82 5.53 11.40
CA ASP A 456 -10.15 4.92 11.51
C ASP A 456 -11.01 5.32 10.30
N HIS A 457 -10.47 5.02 9.09
CA HIS A 457 -11.15 5.31 7.84
C HIS A 457 -12.21 4.24 7.52
N ASP A 458 -13.23 4.63 6.76
CA ASP A 458 -14.35 3.78 6.35
C ASP A 458 -14.16 3.09 4.98
N ALA A 459 -12.96 3.20 4.38
CA ALA A 459 -12.70 2.67 3.05
C ALA A 459 -12.60 1.14 3.08
N VAL A 460 -13.48 0.47 2.35
CA VAL A 460 -13.48 -0.99 2.22
C VAL A 460 -12.38 -1.45 1.27
N GLU A 461 -12.18 -0.73 0.17
CA GLU A 461 -11.18 -1.06 -0.85
C GLU A 461 -9.84 -0.41 -0.50
N PRO A 462 -8.74 -1.18 -0.38
CA PRO A 462 -7.42 -0.65 -0.02
C PRO A 462 -6.95 0.46 -0.93
N ILE A 463 -7.31 0.40 -2.21
CA ILE A 463 -6.97 1.41 -3.22
C ILE A 463 -7.50 2.80 -2.86
N VAL A 464 -8.64 2.91 -2.20
CA VAL A 464 -9.22 4.19 -1.78
C VAL A 464 -8.44 4.77 -0.60
N ALA A 465 -8.18 3.96 0.44
CA ALA A 465 -7.40 4.37 1.61
C ALA A 465 -5.99 4.82 1.21
N CYS A 466 -5.32 4.04 0.34
CA CYS A 466 -3.97 4.36 -0.11
C CYS A 466 -3.90 5.68 -0.91
N HIS A 467 -4.92 6.01 -1.72
CA HIS A 467 -4.94 7.29 -2.43
C HIS A 467 -5.22 8.47 -1.51
N ARG A 468 -6.12 8.33 -0.53
CA ARG A 468 -6.33 9.36 0.51
C ARG A 468 -5.03 9.68 1.23
N LEU A 469 -4.32 8.64 1.67
CA LEU A 469 -3.03 8.78 2.33
C LEU A 469 -1.98 9.48 1.46
N LYS A 470 -1.73 8.95 0.25
CA LYS A 470 -0.71 9.49 -0.68
C LYS A 470 -0.96 10.95 -1.04
N VAL A 471 -2.23 11.31 -1.25
CA VAL A 471 -2.65 12.70 -1.54
C VAL A 471 -2.35 13.63 -0.38
N LEU A 472 -2.62 13.21 0.86
CA LEU A 472 -2.35 14.01 2.05
C LEU A 472 -0.85 14.19 2.28
N PHE A 473 -0.05 13.12 2.15
CA PHE A 473 1.41 13.23 2.25
C PHE A 473 2.01 14.09 1.13
N ALA A 474 1.50 13.99 -0.10
CA ALA A 474 1.94 14.82 -1.20
C ALA A 474 1.58 16.30 -0.94
N LEU A 475 0.37 16.60 -0.48
CA LEU A 475 -0.04 17.97 -0.14
C LEU A 475 0.80 18.54 1.00
N GLU A 476 1.05 17.78 2.07
CA GLU A 476 1.92 18.18 3.17
C GLU A 476 3.32 18.58 2.68
N ASP A 477 3.93 17.70 1.87
CA ASP A 477 5.29 17.91 1.34
C ASP A 477 5.36 19.12 0.37
N GLU A 478 4.32 19.33 -0.45
CA GLU A 478 4.26 20.48 -1.36
C GLU A 478 4.09 21.81 -0.57
N ILE A 479 3.21 21.85 0.43
CA ILE A 479 3.04 23.03 1.29
C ILE A 479 4.33 23.34 2.06
N ALA A 480 5.03 22.30 2.54
CA ALA A 480 6.31 22.47 3.24
C ALA A 480 7.41 22.97 2.31
N ALA A 481 7.46 22.47 1.08
CA ALA A 481 8.46 22.87 0.08
C ALA A 481 8.26 24.28 -0.45
N ALA A 482 7.02 24.81 -0.42
CA ALA A 482 6.68 26.14 -0.92
C ALA A 482 5.60 26.83 -0.07
N PRO A 483 5.94 27.31 1.11
CA PRO A 483 5.01 28.06 1.95
C PRO A 483 4.45 29.28 1.22
N GLY A 484 3.10 29.39 1.16
CA GLY A 484 2.42 30.50 0.51
C GLY A 484 2.40 30.47 -1.02
N ALA A 485 2.66 29.30 -1.63
CA ALA A 485 2.54 29.13 -3.07
C ALA A 485 1.13 29.47 -3.57
N PRO A 486 0.98 30.03 -4.80
CA PRO A 486 -0.30 30.51 -5.31
C PRO A 486 -1.38 29.42 -5.44
N TRP A 487 -0.99 28.19 -5.62
CA TRP A 487 -1.88 27.03 -5.74
C TRP A 487 -2.41 26.49 -4.40
N THR A 488 -1.83 26.92 -3.25
CA THR A 488 -2.10 26.30 -1.93
C THR A 488 -3.58 26.28 -1.58
N ALA A 489 -4.28 27.40 -1.73
CA ALA A 489 -5.71 27.48 -1.41
C ALA A 489 -6.55 26.58 -2.32
N THR A 490 -6.32 26.64 -3.63
CA THR A 490 -7.07 25.83 -4.63
C THR A 490 -6.82 24.34 -4.45
N LEU A 491 -5.56 23.95 -4.25
CA LEU A 491 -5.21 22.54 -4.11
C LEU A 491 -5.71 21.96 -2.79
N SER A 492 -5.64 22.73 -1.69
CA SER A 492 -6.20 22.30 -0.39
C SER A 492 -7.73 22.14 -0.48
N ALA A 493 -8.42 23.07 -1.13
CA ALA A 493 -9.86 22.95 -1.37
C ALA A 493 -10.21 21.74 -2.24
N ALA A 494 -9.41 21.44 -3.27
CA ALA A 494 -9.57 20.26 -4.13
C ALA A 494 -9.41 18.96 -3.34
N VAL A 495 -8.39 18.88 -2.48
CA VAL A 495 -8.15 17.71 -1.62
C VAL A 495 -9.28 17.58 -0.59
N ASN A 496 -9.73 18.68 0.03
CA ASN A 496 -10.88 18.66 0.94
C ASN A 496 -12.14 18.10 0.24
N ARG A 497 -12.43 18.58 -0.97
CA ARG A 497 -13.55 18.08 -1.76
C ARG A 497 -13.41 16.59 -2.07
N TYR A 498 -12.23 16.13 -2.46
CA TYR A 498 -11.95 14.71 -2.72
C TYR A 498 -12.20 13.83 -1.50
N LEU A 499 -11.70 14.24 -0.33
CA LEU A 499 -11.77 13.44 0.88
C LEU A 499 -13.21 13.34 1.45
N ASN A 500 -13.99 14.41 1.29
CA ASN A 500 -15.30 14.57 1.93
C ASN A 500 -16.49 14.48 0.96
N THR A 501 -16.26 14.22 -0.34
CA THR A 501 -17.35 13.96 -1.28
C THR A 501 -17.68 12.47 -1.32
N PRO A 502 -18.96 12.08 -1.28
CA PRO A 502 -19.35 10.69 -1.43
C PRO A 502 -18.90 10.12 -2.77
N MET A 503 -18.21 8.98 -2.72
CA MET A 503 -17.76 8.22 -3.89
C MET A 503 -18.68 7.01 -4.11
N LYS A 504 -19.01 6.73 -5.36
CA LYS A 504 -19.70 5.50 -5.71
C LYS A 504 -18.71 4.35 -5.80
N ARG A 505 -18.77 3.42 -4.86
CA ARG A 505 -17.81 2.31 -4.72
C ARG A 505 -18.19 1.07 -5.54
N ARG A 506 -19.46 0.87 -5.85
CA ARG A 506 -19.94 -0.28 -6.64
C ARG A 506 -20.64 0.17 -7.92
N HIS A 507 -20.10 -0.25 -9.03
CA HIS A 507 -20.55 0.13 -10.37
C HIS A 507 -21.26 -1.02 -11.12
N GLY A 508 -21.89 -1.97 -10.41
CA GLY A 508 -22.47 -3.19 -10.99
C GLY A 508 -23.35 -2.94 -12.22
N LEU A 509 -24.25 -1.94 -12.16
CA LEU A 509 -25.10 -1.60 -13.30
C LEU A 509 -24.30 -1.03 -14.49
N ARG A 510 -23.27 -0.19 -14.23
CA ARG A 510 -22.37 0.33 -15.27
C ARG A 510 -21.62 -0.79 -15.93
N LEU A 511 -20.99 -1.67 -15.16
CA LEU A 511 -20.24 -2.82 -15.66
C LEU A 511 -21.11 -3.75 -16.50
N ALA A 512 -22.35 -4.05 -16.06
CA ALA A 512 -23.28 -4.89 -16.81
C ALA A 512 -23.65 -4.27 -18.15
N ARG A 513 -23.95 -2.97 -18.20
CA ARG A 513 -24.30 -2.25 -19.43
C ARG A 513 -23.12 -2.18 -20.40
N GLN A 514 -21.93 -1.86 -19.89
CA GLN A 514 -20.70 -1.77 -20.68
C GLN A 514 -20.31 -3.14 -21.23
N ALA A 515 -20.39 -4.21 -20.44
CA ALA A 515 -20.12 -5.57 -20.89
C ALA A 515 -21.07 -5.99 -22.05
N ARG A 516 -22.37 -5.73 -21.90
CA ARG A 516 -23.34 -6.04 -22.98
C ARG A 516 -23.09 -5.23 -24.25
N ALA A 517 -22.75 -3.95 -24.11
CA ALA A 517 -22.43 -3.10 -25.26
C ALA A 517 -21.12 -3.55 -25.95
N PHE A 518 -20.12 -3.98 -25.17
CA PHE A 518 -18.85 -4.49 -25.69
C PHE A 518 -19.05 -5.80 -26.46
N VAL A 519 -19.69 -6.79 -25.82
CA VAL A 519 -19.93 -8.11 -26.44
C VAL A 519 -20.79 -8.00 -27.72
N ALA A 520 -21.75 -7.08 -27.76
CA ALA A 520 -22.56 -6.81 -28.96
C ALA A 520 -21.73 -6.30 -30.15
N GLN A 521 -20.50 -5.86 -29.96
CA GLN A 521 -19.57 -5.36 -30.98
C GLN A 521 -18.46 -6.35 -31.33
N GLU A 522 -18.38 -7.49 -30.62
CA GLU A 522 -17.37 -8.52 -30.92
C GLU A 522 -17.63 -9.29 -32.23
N GLY A 523 -18.73 -9.02 -32.91
CA GLY A 523 -19.11 -9.63 -34.19
C GLY A 523 -19.91 -10.88 -34.00
#